data_0fbb592e7cc8858ca1392b2f5096654e
#
_entry.id   0fbb592e7cc8858ca1392b2f5096654e
#
_cell.length_a   1.000
_cell.length_b   1.000
_cell.length_c   1.000
_cell.angle_alpha   90.00
_cell.angle_beta   90.00
_cell.angle_gamma   90.00
#
_symmetry.space_group_name_H-M   'P 1'
#
loop_
_entity.id
_entity.type
_entity.pdbx_description
1 polymer ?
#
loop_
_entity_poly.entity_id
_entity_poly.type
_entity_poly.pdbx_seq_one_letter_code
_entity_poly.pdbx_strand_id
1 'polypeptide(L)'
;MSRKIAFTSLGCDKNRVDSEVMLGILQQNGYTAVADAAEADIIVVNTCCFIKDALEESIETILEMSKYKNPEVGHCKGLIVAGCLGQRYEKEFFDELPEVDAIVGTTAYESIAEVADEILGGKEQVKQLESIDLAMQDGNGKLRVLSTAPYFAYLKISEGCDNRCTYCVIPQMRGRHRSRELESLVEEATLLAQQGVKELVIVAQDTSIYGRDLYGKPMLDVLLRRLNAIEGLEWIRLLYAYPETLTEETIAAMASCEKVCHYIDMPIQHGNDAVLKRMGRKSSQTLIREKVARLRAAMPDIAIRTTLIVGFPGETEEEFANLQSFVQEMKFDRLGVFSYSQEEGTVAAEMENQIPEETKEERRDIIMDIQKSIAAALCEKEVGKVLEVLIEGKLPEENIFCGRTRRDAPEIDGLVFVSSEEELYSGDFVTVKIREAGDYDLMGDVVYGYEFSE
;
A
#
# COMPACT_ATOMS: atom_id res chain seq x y z
N MET A 1 -27.93 -23.46 8.98
CA MET A 1 -27.77 -22.70 7.74
C MET A 1 -26.39 -22.04 7.79
N SER A 2 -25.63 -22.03 6.69
CA SER A 2 -24.35 -21.31 6.64
C SER A 2 -24.61 -19.81 6.84
N ARG A 3 -23.83 -19.15 7.69
CA ARG A 3 -23.90 -17.68 7.90
C ARG A 3 -23.16 -17.02 6.76
N LYS A 4 -23.80 -16.15 6.02
CA LYS A 4 -23.23 -15.49 4.86
C LYS A 4 -22.66 -14.12 5.24
N ILE A 5 -21.48 -13.80 4.71
CA ILE A 5 -20.83 -12.52 4.94
C ILE A 5 -20.37 -11.88 3.63
N ALA A 6 -20.70 -10.61 3.44
CA ALA A 6 -20.10 -9.77 2.41
C ALA A 6 -19.04 -8.88 3.02
N PHE A 7 -17.97 -8.61 2.27
CA PHE A 7 -16.84 -7.85 2.76
C PHE A 7 -16.39 -6.81 1.73
N THR A 8 -16.34 -5.54 2.16
CA THR A 8 -15.80 -4.44 1.38
C THR A 8 -14.54 -3.91 2.06
N SER A 9 -13.42 -3.87 1.34
CA SER A 9 -12.14 -3.35 1.83
C SER A 9 -11.78 -2.07 1.12
N LEU A 10 -11.67 -0.98 1.87
CA LEU A 10 -11.29 0.34 1.38
C LEU A 10 -9.89 0.73 1.87
N GLY A 11 -9.31 1.73 1.20
CA GLY A 11 -8.06 2.35 1.60
C GLY A 11 -6.82 1.61 1.12
N CYS A 12 -5.85 1.40 2.02
CA CYS A 12 -4.49 1.01 1.65
C CYS A 12 -4.26 -0.52 1.73
N ASP A 13 -3.10 -0.94 1.20
CA ASP A 13 -2.57 -2.31 1.26
C ASP A 13 -2.51 -2.90 2.68
N LYS A 14 -2.23 -2.07 3.71
CA LYS A 14 -2.26 -2.51 5.12
C LYS A 14 -3.66 -2.87 5.58
N ASN A 15 -4.68 -2.07 5.18
CA ASN A 15 -6.09 -2.39 5.41
C ASN A 15 -6.51 -3.66 4.67
N ARG A 16 -6.01 -3.87 3.45
CA ARG A 16 -6.27 -5.08 2.68
C ARG A 16 -5.77 -6.33 3.42
N VAL A 17 -4.54 -6.29 3.96
CA VAL A 17 -4.02 -7.40 4.78
C VAL A 17 -4.91 -7.66 6.01
N ASP A 18 -5.36 -6.60 6.70
CA ASP A 18 -6.28 -6.75 7.84
C ASP A 18 -7.61 -7.39 7.40
N SER A 19 -8.14 -7.00 6.23
CA SER A 19 -9.36 -7.59 5.65
C SER A 19 -9.22 -9.07 5.36
N GLU A 20 -8.09 -9.47 4.78
CA GLU A 20 -7.80 -10.86 4.42
C GLU A 20 -7.66 -11.75 5.66
N VAL A 21 -7.08 -11.22 6.74
CA VAL A 21 -7.04 -11.90 8.04
C VAL A 21 -8.45 -12.02 8.63
N MET A 22 -9.24 -10.95 8.65
CA MET A 22 -10.62 -10.99 9.13
C MET A 22 -11.47 -12.01 8.37
N LEU A 23 -11.35 -12.06 7.04
CA LEU A 23 -12.04 -13.06 6.21
C LEU A 23 -11.64 -14.48 6.59
N GLY A 24 -10.36 -14.74 6.81
CA GLY A 24 -9.87 -16.04 7.23
C GLY A 24 -10.42 -16.47 8.59
N ILE A 25 -10.44 -15.56 9.56
CA ILE A 25 -11.02 -15.78 10.90
C ILE A 25 -12.52 -16.10 10.79
N LEU A 26 -13.26 -15.32 10.00
CA LEU A 26 -14.70 -15.54 9.80
C LEU A 26 -14.99 -16.90 9.14
N GLN A 27 -14.22 -17.29 8.12
CA GLN A 27 -14.37 -18.61 7.49
C GLN A 27 -14.14 -19.76 8.47
N GLN A 28 -13.12 -19.67 9.33
CA GLN A 28 -12.86 -20.69 10.36
C GLN A 28 -13.98 -20.78 11.39
N ASN A 29 -14.70 -19.68 11.63
CA ASN A 29 -15.85 -19.63 12.51
C ASN A 29 -17.19 -19.97 11.82
N GLY A 30 -17.11 -20.56 10.60
CA GLY A 30 -18.28 -21.09 9.89
C GLY A 30 -19.08 -20.08 9.09
N TYR A 31 -18.48 -18.89 8.81
CA TYR A 31 -19.05 -17.93 7.87
C TYR A 31 -18.63 -18.28 6.43
N THR A 32 -19.53 -18.04 5.48
CA THR A 32 -19.26 -18.20 4.05
C THR A 32 -19.25 -16.83 3.38
N ALA A 33 -18.14 -16.48 2.73
CA ALA A 33 -18.06 -15.23 1.97
C ALA A 33 -18.97 -15.30 0.73
N VAL A 34 -19.69 -14.21 0.46
CA VAL A 34 -20.53 -14.04 -0.73
C VAL A 34 -20.12 -12.75 -1.43
N ALA A 35 -20.22 -12.76 -2.77
CA ALA A 35 -19.87 -11.60 -3.58
C ALA A 35 -21.02 -10.56 -3.62
N ASP A 36 -22.27 -11.04 -3.58
CA ASP A 36 -23.45 -10.18 -3.58
C ASP A 36 -23.85 -9.83 -2.14
N ALA A 37 -23.75 -8.55 -1.79
CA ALA A 37 -24.11 -8.03 -0.49
C ALA A 37 -25.60 -8.27 -0.15
N ALA A 38 -26.47 -8.39 -1.15
CA ALA A 38 -27.90 -8.70 -0.95
C ALA A 38 -28.13 -10.08 -0.31
N GLU A 39 -27.18 -11.03 -0.50
CA GLU A 39 -27.27 -12.36 0.08
C GLU A 39 -26.66 -12.49 1.48
N ALA A 40 -25.99 -11.46 1.98
CA ALA A 40 -25.24 -11.51 3.22
C ALA A 40 -26.14 -11.39 4.45
N ASP A 41 -25.87 -12.20 5.50
CA ASP A 41 -26.43 -12.00 6.84
C ASP A 41 -25.71 -10.87 7.60
N ILE A 42 -24.39 -10.72 7.36
CA ILE A 42 -23.52 -9.68 7.91
C ILE A 42 -22.76 -9.02 6.76
N ILE A 43 -22.65 -7.69 6.79
CA ILE A 43 -21.77 -6.93 5.91
C ILE A 43 -20.67 -6.29 6.75
N VAL A 44 -19.42 -6.45 6.32
CA VAL A 44 -18.26 -5.78 6.92
C VAL A 44 -17.68 -4.78 5.94
N VAL A 45 -17.51 -3.53 6.37
CA VAL A 45 -16.81 -2.48 5.64
C VAL A 45 -15.54 -2.14 6.40
N ASN A 46 -14.38 -2.52 5.85
CA ASN A 46 -13.09 -2.09 6.39
C ASN A 46 -12.71 -0.75 5.79
N THR A 47 -12.60 0.27 6.63
CA THR A 47 -12.63 1.69 6.25
C THR A 47 -11.27 2.37 6.34
N CYS A 48 -11.12 3.45 5.59
CA CYS A 48 -10.00 4.37 5.64
C CYS A 48 -10.51 5.80 5.97
N CYS A 49 -9.70 6.57 6.72
CA CYS A 49 -9.96 7.99 6.99
C CYS A 49 -8.64 8.76 7.09
N PHE A 50 -7.66 8.36 6.25
CA PHE A 50 -6.33 8.99 6.26
C PHE A 50 -6.35 10.40 5.66
N ILE A 51 -7.15 10.60 4.62
CA ILE A 51 -7.42 11.89 3.97
C ILE A 51 -8.93 12.04 3.79
N LYS A 52 -9.37 13.28 3.56
CA LYS A 52 -10.79 13.63 3.42
C LYS A 52 -11.51 12.79 2.38
N ASP A 53 -10.93 12.59 1.19
CA ASP A 53 -11.54 11.81 0.11
C ASP A 53 -11.77 10.34 0.54
N ALA A 54 -10.82 9.73 1.25
CA ALA A 54 -10.98 8.37 1.78
C ALA A 54 -12.02 8.29 2.92
N LEU A 55 -12.19 9.36 3.69
CA LEU A 55 -13.26 9.47 4.68
C LEU A 55 -14.62 9.53 4.00
N GLU A 56 -14.78 10.38 2.97
CA GLU A 56 -16.01 10.52 2.20
C GLU A 56 -16.39 9.19 1.52
N GLU A 57 -15.43 8.54 0.83
CA GLU A 57 -15.62 7.20 0.24
C GLU A 57 -16.08 6.17 1.28
N SER A 58 -15.48 6.18 2.47
CA SER A 58 -15.86 5.26 3.55
C SER A 58 -17.28 5.48 4.04
N ILE A 59 -17.70 6.74 4.23
CA ILE A 59 -19.06 7.10 4.65
C ILE A 59 -20.08 6.71 3.57
N GLU A 60 -19.80 7.06 2.30
CA GLU A 60 -20.69 6.72 1.17
C GLU A 60 -20.87 5.21 1.05
N THR A 61 -19.79 4.44 1.17
CA THR A 61 -19.84 2.97 1.13
C THR A 61 -20.66 2.40 2.30
N ILE A 62 -20.49 2.92 3.53
CA ILE A 62 -21.30 2.50 4.68
C ILE A 62 -22.78 2.74 4.43
N LEU A 63 -23.15 3.93 3.94
CA LEU A 63 -24.53 4.29 3.62
C LEU A 63 -25.11 3.45 2.47
N GLU A 64 -24.27 3.11 1.47
CA GLU A 64 -24.67 2.19 0.40
C GLU A 64 -24.94 0.79 0.95
N MET A 65 -24.04 0.25 1.75
CA MET A 65 -24.17 -1.10 2.33
C MET A 65 -25.33 -1.19 3.33
N SER A 66 -25.67 -0.11 4.02
CA SER A 66 -26.79 -0.06 4.95
C SER A 66 -28.15 -0.34 4.29
N LYS A 67 -28.29 -0.07 2.99
CA LYS A 67 -29.53 -0.33 2.23
C LYS A 67 -29.92 -1.80 2.20
N TYR A 68 -28.96 -2.71 2.35
CA TYR A 68 -29.21 -4.16 2.37
C TYR A 68 -29.84 -4.65 3.69
N LYS A 69 -29.97 -3.78 4.69
CA LYS A 69 -30.78 -4.04 5.91
C LYS A 69 -32.29 -3.93 5.63
N ASN A 70 -32.67 -3.29 4.53
CA ASN A 70 -34.07 -3.27 4.09
C ASN A 70 -34.46 -4.63 3.48
N PRO A 71 -35.47 -5.35 4.00
CA PRO A 71 -35.88 -6.66 3.51
C PRO A 71 -36.31 -6.71 2.03
N GLU A 72 -36.62 -5.56 1.42
CA GLU A 72 -36.95 -5.46 0.00
C GLU A 72 -35.69 -5.49 -0.90
N VAL A 73 -34.50 -5.20 -0.30
CA VAL A 73 -33.22 -5.06 -1.03
C VAL A 73 -32.27 -6.20 -0.67
N GLY A 74 -32.23 -6.62 0.57
CA GLY A 74 -31.27 -7.61 1.05
C GLY A 74 -31.73 -8.37 2.30
N HIS A 75 -30.80 -9.10 2.90
CA HIS A 75 -31.03 -9.93 4.09
C HIS A 75 -30.11 -9.58 5.25
N CYS A 76 -29.38 -8.47 5.15
CA CYS A 76 -28.38 -8.06 6.14
C CYS A 76 -29.02 -7.79 7.50
N LYS A 77 -28.53 -8.49 8.52
CA LYS A 77 -28.94 -8.37 9.91
C LYS A 77 -28.01 -7.48 10.71
N GLY A 78 -26.81 -7.23 10.18
CA GLY A 78 -25.84 -6.36 10.83
C GLY A 78 -24.77 -5.83 9.90
N LEU A 79 -24.48 -4.54 10.06
CA LEU A 79 -23.43 -3.80 9.37
C LEU A 79 -22.31 -3.51 10.36
N ILE A 80 -21.14 -4.07 10.10
CA ILE A 80 -19.93 -3.90 10.92
C ILE A 80 -18.96 -2.98 10.19
N VAL A 81 -18.51 -1.93 10.83
CA VAL A 81 -17.46 -1.04 10.34
C VAL A 81 -16.15 -1.36 11.04
N ALA A 82 -15.15 -1.78 10.28
CA ALA A 82 -13.82 -2.07 10.79
C ALA A 82 -12.80 -1.00 10.34
N GLY A 83 -11.63 -0.97 10.98
CA GLY A 83 -10.49 -0.19 10.55
C GLY A 83 -10.41 1.24 11.10
N CYS A 84 -9.85 2.13 10.29
CA CYS A 84 -9.39 3.45 10.75
C CYS A 84 -10.53 4.38 11.17
N LEU A 85 -11.68 4.33 10.49
CA LEU A 85 -12.80 5.25 10.76
C LEU A 85 -13.38 5.03 12.14
N GLY A 86 -13.73 3.77 12.50
CA GLY A 86 -14.25 3.42 13.81
C GLY A 86 -13.26 3.72 14.94
N GLN A 87 -11.96 3.58 14.68
CA GLN A 87 -10.90 3.89 15.65
C GLN A 87 -10.76 5.41 15.90
N ARG A 88 -10.85 6.23 14.83
CA ARG A 88 -10.65 7.69 14.93
C ARG A 88 -11.85 8.40 15.56
N TYR A 89 -13.08 7.99 15.22
CA TYR A 89 -14.32 8.67 15.59
C TYR A 89 -15.17 7.89 16.60
N GLU A 90 -14.54 7.05 17.41
CA GLU A 90 -15.20 6.15 18.40
C GLU A 90 -16.36 6.77 19.19
N LYS A 91 -16.22 8.03 19.62
CA LYS A 91 -17.16 8.67 20.56
C LYS A 91 -18.50 9.04 19.92
N GLU A 92 -18.44 9.53 18.70
CA GLU A 92 -19.57 10.12 17.99
C GLU A 92 -20.14 9.17 16.93
N PHE A 93 -19.51 8.00 16.76
CA PHE A 93 -19.71 7.12 15.62
C PHE A 93 -21.16 6.70 15.41
N PHE A 94 -21.84 6.20 16.44
CA PHE A 94 -23.23 5.73 16.33
C PHE A 94 -24.26 6.86 16.34
N ASP A 95 -23.87 8.05 16.79
CA ASP A 95 -24.74 9.24 16.72
C ASP A 95 -24.79 9.78 15.28
N GLU A 96 -23.66 9.72 14.56
CA GLU A 96 -23.54 10.20 13.17
C GLU A 96 -23.91 9.12 12.14
N LEU A 97 -23.68 7.83 12.44
CA LEU A 97 -23.95 6.68 11.58
C LEU A 97 -24.80 5.63 12.31
N PRO A 98 -26.08 5.93 12.61
CA PRO A 98 -26.96 5.04 13.38
C PRO A 98 -27.31 3.74 12.64
N GLU A 99 -27.04 3.64 11.35
CA GLU A 99 -27.24 2.43 10.53
C GLU A 99 -26.24 1.32 10.88
N VAL A 100 -25.10 1.66 11.52
CA VAL A 100 -24.02 0.72 11.86
C VAL A 100 -24.33 0.02 13.18
N ASP A 101 -24.18 -1.30 13.20
CA ASP A 101 -24.46 -2.13 14.37
C ASP A 101 -23.22 -2.39 15.23
N ALA A 102 -22.01 -2.36 14.61
CA ALA A 102 -20.76 -2.54 15.35
C ALA A 102 -19.59 -1.78 14.74
N ILE A 103 -18.63 -1.40 15.59
CA ILE A 103 -17.31 -0.92 15.18
C ILE A 103 -16.21 -1.83 15.72
N VAL A 104 -15.20 -2.10 14.86
CA VAL A 104 -14.02 -2.90 15.19
C VAL A 104 -12.77 -2.05 14.91
N GLY A 105 -11.97 -1.80 15.95
CA GLY A 105 -10.76 -0.97 15.85
C GLY A 105 -9.62 -1.63 15.07
N THR A 106 -8.59 -0.83 14.78
CA THR A 106 -7.44 -1.22 13.98
C THR A 106 -6.57 -2.32 14.61
N THR A 107 -6.68 -2.53 15.91
CA THR A 107 -5.97 -3.57 16.68
C THR A 107 -6.89 -4.72 17.12
N ALA A 108 -8.21 -4.55 16.98
CA ALA A 108 -9.21 -5.51 17.46
C ALA A 108 -9.80 -6.40 16.34
N TYR A 109 -9.23 -6.38 15.14
CA TYR A 109 -9.76 -7.10 13.97
C TYR A 109 -9.84 -8.63 14.17
N GLU A 110 -9.07 -9.18 15.12
CA GLU A 110 -9.12 -10.59 15.47
C GLU A 110 -10.44 -11.02 16.12
N SER A 111 -11.12 -10.10 16.79
CA SER A 111 -12.43 -10.34 17.42
C SER A 111 -13.60 -10.26 16.43
N ILE A 112 -13.36 -10.16 15.14
CA ILE A 112 -14.41 -9.93 14.13
C ILE A 112 -15.51 -11.01 14.14
N ALA A 113 -15.16 -12.27 14.39
CA ALA A 113 -16.13 -13.38 14.44
C ALA A 113 -17.01 -13.31 15.70
N GLU A 114 -16.44 -12.92 16.83
CA GLU A 114 -17.18 -12.72 18.08
C GLU A 114 -18.17 -11.57 17.94
N VAL A 115 -17.73 -10.45 17.33
CA VAL A 115 -18.59 -9.29 17.05
C VAL A 115 -19.74 -9.68 16.11
N ALA A 116 -19.45 -10.43 15.05
CA ALA A 116 -20.48 -10.91 14.12
C ALA A 116 -21.51 -11.84 14.82
N ASP A 117 -21.06 -12.71 15.72
CA ASP A 117 -21.92 -13.58 16.51
C ASP A 117 -22.80 -12.78 17.49
N GLU A 118 -22.26 -11.75 18.14
CA GLU A 118 -23.01 -10.85 19.02
C GLU A 118 -24.13 -10.10 18.29
N ILE A 119 -23.84 -9.58 17.08
CA ILE A 119 -24.83 -8.90 16.24
C ILE A 119 -25.93 -9.87 15.79
N LEU A 120 -25.58 -11.07 15.33
CA LEU A 120 -26.59 -12.10 14.98
C LEU A 120 -27.39 -12.55 16.19
N GLY A 121 -26.86 -12.41 17.40
CA GLY A 121 -27.55 -12.63 18.67
C GLY A 121 -28.51 -11.50 19.08
N GLY A 122 -28.59 -10.41 18.31
CA GLY A 122 -29.47 -9.27 18.54
C GLY A 122 -28.86 -8.17 19.42
N LYS A 123 -27.54 -8.14 19.60
CA LYS A 123 -26.83 -7.04 20.26
C LYS A 123 -26.65 -5.88 19.28
N GLU A 124 -26.82 -4.68 19.72
CA GLU A 124 -26.69 -3.46 18.92
C GLU A 124 -25.56 -2.58 19.46
N GLN A 125 -25.03 -1.71 18.62
CA GLN A 125 -23.98 -0.72 18.94
C GLN A 125 -22.76 -1.33 19.66
N VAL A 126 -22.27 -2.46 19.13
CA VAL A 126 -21.11 -3.16 19.70
C VAL A 126 -19.84 -2.36 19.39
N LYS A 127 -19.07 -2.02 20.43
CA LYS A 127 -17.76 -1.37 20.30
C LYS A 127 -16.67 -2.37 20.70
N GLN A 128 -15.92 -2.83 19.72
CA GLN A 128 -14.74 -3.67 19.93
C GLN A 128 -13.47 -2.88 19.56
N LEU A 129 -12.96 -2.17 20.54
CA LEU A 129 -11.78 -1.31 20.42
C LEU A 129 -10.76 -1.72 21.47
N GLU A 130 -9.53 -1.84 21.04
CA GLU A 130 -8.39 -2.14 21.90
C GLU A 130 -7.37 -1.00 21.84
N SER A 131 -6.39 -1.04 22.74
CA SER A 131 -5.30 -0.07 22.72
C SER A 131 -4.56 -0.13 21.37
N ILE A 132 -4.42 1.02 20.72
CA ILE A 132 -3.66 1.14 19.46
C ILE A 132 -2.16 0.80 19.63
N ASP A 133 -1.67 0.71 20.86
CA ASP A 133 -0.29 0.34 21.20
C ASP A 133 -0.16 -1.14 21.62
N LEU A 134 -1.22 -1.93 21.47
CA LEU A 134 -1.16 -3.38 21.74
C LEU A 134 -0.12 -4.03 20.82
N ALA A 135 0.70 -4.92 21.38
CA ALA A 135 1.67 -5.67 20.59
C ALA A 135 0.98 -6.42 19.44
N MET A 136 1.64 -6.48 18.30
CA MET A 136 1.08 -7.26 17.18
C MET A 136 1.02 -8.74 17.58
N GLN A 137 -0.12 -9.35 17.30
CA GLN A 137 -0.26 -10.78 17.56
C GLN A 137 0.31 -11.55 16.36
N ASP A 138 1.16 -12.53 16.68
CA ASP A 138 1.76 -13.41 15.68
C ASP A 138 0.93 -14.68 15.52
N GLY A 139 0.72 -15.11 14.28
CA GLY A 139 0.03 -16.36 13.96
C GLY A 139 -1.21 -16.23 13.07
N ASN A 140 -1.85 -15.07 13.00
CA ASN A 140 -3.08 -14.90 12.20
C ASN A 140 -2.81 -14.77 10.69
N GLY A 141 -1.58 -14.46 10.29
CA GLY A 141 -1.17 -14.54 8.89
C GLY A 141 -1.38 -15.91 8.23
N LYS A 142 -1.44 -16.99 9.03
CA LYS A 142 -1.72 -18.35 8.55
C LYS A 142 -3.18 -18.54 8.08
N LEU A 143 -4.06 -17.64 8.45
CA LEU A 143 -5.51 -17.77 8.22
C LEU A 143 -6.01 -16.86 7.08
N ARG A 144 -5.12 -16.15 6.41
CA ARG A 144 -5.49 -15.17 5.39
C ARG A 144 -6.21 -15.80 4.21
N VAL A 145 -7.28 -15.15 3.77
CA VAL A 145 -7.93 -15.37 2.48
C VAL A 145 -7.52 -14.22 1.56
N LEU A 146 -6.67 -14.52 0.59
CA LEU A 146 -6.15 -13.48 -0.31
C LEU A 146 -7.26 -12.86 -1.14
N SER A 147 -7.24 -11.54 -1.21
CA SER A 147 -8.09 -10.70 -2.06
C SER A 147 -7.35 -10.13 -3.26
N THR A 148 -6.04 -10.33 -3.31
CA THR A 148 -5.19 -10.03 -4.47
C THR A 148 -5.30 -11.13 -5.53
N ALA A 149 -4.76 -10.86 -6.72
CA ALA A 149 -4.53 -11.91 -7.70
C ALA A 149 -3.61 -13.00 -7.09
N PRO A 150 -3.77 -14.28 -7.49
CA PRO A 150 -3.14 -15.40 -6.78
C PRO A 150 -1.60 -15.41 -6.86
N TYR A 151 -1.00 -14.63 -7.76
CA TYR A 151 0.44 -14.57 -7.97
C TYR A 151 1.15 -13.52 -7.13
N PHE A 152 0.45 -12.63 -6.42
CA PHE A 152 1.11 -11.68 -5.51
C PHE A 152 0.33 -11.51 -4.21
N ALA A 153 1.05 -11.12 -3.15
CA ALA A 153 0.47 -10.80 -1.85
C ALA A 153 1.26 -9.71 -1.14
N TYR A 154 0.55 -8.92 -0.34
CA TYR A 154 1.19 -7.98 0.58
C TYR A 154 1.63 -8.70 1.85
N LEU A 155 2.83 -8.41 2.33
CA LEU A 155 3.34 -8.86 3.63
C LEU A 155 3.49 -7.66 4.57
N LYS A 156 2.54 -7.51 5.49
CA LYS A 156 2.58 -6.46 6.51
C LYS A 156 3.55 -6.84 7.61
N ILE A 157 4.71 -6.14 7.68
CA ILE A 157 5.82 -6.50 8.59
C ILE A 157 5.79 -5.75 9.93
N SER A 158 5.09 -4.63 9.97
CA SER A 158 4.88 -3.84 11.19
C SER A 158 3.62 -2.98 11.09
N GLU A 159 3.18 -2.43 12.20
CA GLU A 159 2.03 -1.56 12.33
C GLU A 159 2.39 -0.32 13.14
N GLY A 160 1.76 0.83 12.81
CA GLY A 160 1.99 2.09 13.50
C GLY A 160 3.27 2.81 13.08
N CYS A 161 3.49 4.02 13.58
CA CYS A 161 4.59 4.88 13.16
C CYS A 161 5.05 5.79 14.28
N ASP A 162 6.37 5.84 14.53
CA ASP A 162 6.99 6.73 15.51
C ASP A 162 7.37 8.11 14.92
N ASN A 163 7.22 8.29 13.61
CA ASN A 163 7.41 9.58 12.98
C ASN A 163 6.25 10.52 13.35
N ARG A 164 6.59 11.78 13.60
CA ARG A 164 5.63 12.81 14.00
C ARG A 164 5.50 13.87 12.90
N CYS A 165 5.23 13.39 11.68
CA CYS A 165 4.95 14.27 10.57
C CYS A 165 3.72 15.13 10.88
N THR A 166 3.83 16.44 10.71
CA THR A 166 2.82 17.40 11.16
C THR A 166 1.49 17.30 10.43
N TYR A 167 1.46 16.67 9.27
CA TYR A 167 0.27 16.43 8.43
C TYR A 167 -0.40 15.08 8.65
N CYS A 168 0.17 14.19 9.50
CA CYS A 168 -0.17 12.78 9.50
C CYS A 168 -0.96 12.38 10.74
N VAL A 169 -2.08 11.69 10.54
CA VAL A 169 -2.97 11.15 11.60
C VAL A 169 -2.64 9.70 11.98
N ILE A 170 -1.72 9.04 11.30
CA ILE A 170 -1.41 7.62 11.53
C ILE A 170 -1.10 7.28 13.00
N PRO A 171 -0.26 8.06 13.73
CA PRO A 171 0.02 7.73 15.13
C PRO A 171 -1.22 7.76 16.05
N GLN A 172 -2.27 8.48 15.66
CA GLN A 172 -3.53 8.56 16.42
C GLN A 172 -4.46 7.36 16.13
N MET A 173 -4.32 6.73 14.95
CA MET A 173 -5.19 5.64 14.51
C MET A 173 -4.54 4.26 14.62
N ARG A 174 -3.22 4.19 14.39
CA ARG A 174 -2.45 2.96 14.32
C ARG A 174 -1.39 2.83 15.42
N GLY A 175 -1.25 3.85 16.27
CA GLY A 175 -0.33 3.84 17.42
C GLY A 175 1.15 3.92 17.04
N ARG A 176 2.00 3.51 17.99
CA ARG A 176 3.45 3.46 17.81
C ARG A 176 3.87 2.33 16.88
N HIS A 177 5.09 2.45 16.35
CA HIS A 177 5.69 1.38 15.55
C HIS A 177 5.83 0.08 16.35
N ARG A 178 5.29 -1.00 15.82
CA ARG A 178 5.33 -2.35 16.39
C ARG A 178 5.60 -3.35 15.27
N SER A 179 6.73 -4.02 15.37
CA SER A 179 7.16 -5.03 14.41
C SER A 179 6.53 -6.39 14.72
N ARG A 180 6.34 -7.19 13.69
CA ARG A 180 6.06 -8.62 13.81
C ARG A 180 7.37 -9.39 13.97
N GLU A 181 7.33 -10.53 14.63
CA GLU A 181 8.50 -11.38 14.79
C GLU A 181 9.00 -11.93 13.45
N LEU A 182 10.34 -11.99 13.31
CA LEU A 182 10.99 -12.41 12.06
C LEU A 182 10.54 -13.80 11.62
N GLU A 183 10.48 -14.76 12.53
CA GLU A 183 10.11 -16.13 12.19
C GLU A 183 8.65 -16.26 11.78
N SER A 184 7.74 -15.48 12.39
CA SER A 184 6.32 -15.41 12.00
C SER A 184 6.16 -14.89 10.56
N LEU A 185 6.93 -13.88 10.18
CA LEU A 185 6.90 -13.35 8.81
C LEU A 185 7.44 -14.35 7.79
N VAL A 186 8.54 -15.04 8.11
CA VAL A 186 9.12 -16.06 7.23
C VAL A 186 8.17 -17.25 7.07
N GLU A 187 7.48 -17.64 8.14
CA GLU A 187 6.47 -18.70 8.08
C GLU A 187 5.28 -18.31 7.22
N GLU A 188 4.72 -17.11 7.39
CA GLU A 188 3.63 -16.59 6.56
C GLU A 188 4.05 -16.52 5.09
N ALA A 189 5.22 -15.96 4.79
CA ALA A 189 5.73 -15.86 3.43
C ALA A 189 5.93 -17.24 2.78
N THR A 190 6.37 -18.23 3.55
CA THR A 190 6.52 -19.61 3.09
C THR A 190 5.17 -20.24 2.73
N LEU A 191 4.14 -20.02 3.57
CA LEU A 191 2.78 -20.48 3.30
C LEU A 191 2.18 -19.82 2.05
N LEU A 192 2.41 -18.51 1.86
CA LEU A 192 1.98 -17.78 0.67
C LEU A 192 2.65 -18.34 -0.60
N ALA A 193 3.96 -18.58 -0.56
CA ALA A 193 4.69 -19.20 -1.68
C ALA A 193 4.15 -20.60 -2.02
N GLN A 194 3.84 -21.43 -1.01
CA GLN A 194 3.23 -22.75 -1.19
C GLN A 194 1.83 -22.68 -1.82
N GLN A 195 1.11 -21.58 -1.63
CA GLN A 195 -0.19 -21.31 -2.26
C GLN A 195 -0.06 -20.79 -3.70
N GLY A 196 1.15 -20.54 -4.19
CA GLY A 196 1.42 -20.10 -5.56
C GLY A 196 1.71 -18.60 -5.69
N VAL A 197 1.86 -17.87 -4.59
CA VAL A 197 2.31 -16.48 -4.62
C VAL A 197 3.75 -16.44 -5.12
N LYS A 198 3.99 -15.64 -6.17
CA LYS A 198 5.29 -15.45 -6.81
C LYS A 198 5.94 -14.11 -6.42
N GLU A 199 5.14 -13.09 -6.14
CA GLU A 199 5.62 -11.78 -5.69
C GLU A 199 5.12 -11.47 -4.28
N LEU A 200 6.05 -11.13 -3.36
CA LEU A 200 5.75 -10.54 -2.06
C LEU A 200 6.01 -9.04 -2.09
N VAL A 201 5.02 -8.26 -1.72
CA VAL A 201 5.13 -6.81 -1.55
C VAL A 201 5.20 -6.49 -0.05
N ILE A 202 6.37 -6.08 0.42
CA ILE A 202 6.62 -5.76 1.83
C ILE A 202 6.05 -4.38 2.14
N VAL A 203 5.17 -4.30 3.13
CA VAL A 203 4.46 -3.08 3.51
C VAL A 203 4.45 -2.84 5.03
N ALA A 204 4.50 -1.57 5.38
CA ALA A 204 4.27 -1.02 6.72
C ALA A 204 4.01 0.49 6.59
N GLN A 205 3.87 1.21 7.70
CA GLN A 205 3.90 2.68 7.67
C GLN A 205 5.35 3.23 7.55
N ASP A 206 6.32 2.46 8.02
CA ASP A 206 7.76 2.70 7.86
C ASP A 206 8.49 1.35 7.89
N THR A 207 8.85 0.83 6.72
CA THR A 207 9.52 -0.47 6.60
C THR A 207 11.00 -0.40 6.99
N SER A 208 11.64 0.76 6.86
CA SER A 208 13.08 0.93 7.08
C SER A 208 13.53 0.74 8.54
N ILE A 209 12.60 0.87 9.50
CA ILE A 209 12.88 0.67 10.93
C ILE A 209 12.40 -0.68 11.46
N TYR A 210 11.95 -1.59 10.59
CA TYR A 210 11.48 -2.92 11.01
C TYR A 210 12.44 -3.60 11.97
N GLY A 211 11.88 -4.16 13.04
CA GLY A 211 12.61 -4.92 14.06
C GLY A 211 13.30 -4.08 15.13
N ARG A 212 13.34 -2.74 14.98
CA ARG A 212 14.06 -1.87 15.94
C ARG A 212 13.48 -1.94 17.36
N ASP A 213 12.17 -2.07 17.47
CA ASP A 213 11.45 -2.21 18.74
C ASP A 213 11.68 -3.58 19.40
N LEU A 214 11.73 -4.66 18.62
CA LEU A 214 11.90 -6.02 19.11
C LEU A 214 13.37 -6.40 19.37
N TYR A 215 14.28 -5.96 18.48
CA TYR A 215 15.68 -6.43 18.47
C TYR A 215 16.70 -5.33 18.80
N GLY A 216 16.24 -4.09 19.10
CA GLY A 216 17.08 -2.94 19.43
C GLY A 216 17.82 -2.32 18.25
N LYS A 217 17.64 -2.84 17.02
CA LYS A 217 18.20 -2.32 15.76
C LYS A 217 17.28 -2.64 14.59
N PRO A 218 17.36 -1.90 13.47
CA PRO A 218 16.68 -2.29 12.23
C PRO A 218 17.13 -3.68 11.76
N MET A 219 16.18 -4.48 11.26
CA MET A 219 16.38 -5.87 10.85
C MET A 219 15.85 -6.14 9.43
N LEU A 220 15.58 -5.09 8.65
CA LEU A 220 15.02 -5.24 7.31
C LEU A 220 15.97 -6.00 6.38
N ASP A 221 17.27 -5.76 6.47
CA ASP A 221 18.30 -6.50 5.72
C ASP A 221 18.28 -8.01 6.02
N VAL A 222 18.09 -8.37 7.28
CA VAL A 222 17.98 -9.78 7.70
C VAL A 222 16.69 -10.39 7.17
N LEU A 223 15.57 -9.67 7.27
CA LEU A 223 14.28 -10.13 6.74
C LEU A 223 14.37 -10.37 5.22
N LEU A 224 14.92 -9.43 4.45
CA LEU A 224 15.09 -9.57 3.00
C LEU A 224 15.88 -10.83 2.63
N ARG A 225 17.00 -11.09 3.32
CA ARG A 225 17.82 -12.31 3.10
C ARG A 225 17.06 -13.59 3.45
N ARG A 226 16.27 -13.58 4.52
CA ARG A 226 15.45 -14.74 4.92
C ARG A 226 14.33 -15.01 3.88
N LEU A 227 13.65 -13.99 3.43
CA LEU A 227 12.61 -14.09 2.39
C LEU A 227 13.19 -14.52 1.05
N ASN A 228 14.39 -14.03 0.68
CA ASN A 228 15.08 -14.41 -0.55
C ASN A 228 15.38 -15.93 -0.63
N ALA A 229 15.51 -16.59 0.51
CA ALA A 229 15.78 -18.03 0.58
C ALA A 229 14.52 -18.91 0.41
N ILE A 230 13.32 -18.33 0.36
CA ILE A 230 12.06 -19.08 0.25
C ILE A 230 11.88 -19.58 -1.20
N GLU A 231 11.72 -20.88 -1.38
CA GLU A 231 11.41 -21.50 -2.66
C GLU A 231 9.99 -21.10 -3.13
N GLY A 232 9.82 -20.90 -4.45
CA GLY A 232 8.55 -20.53 -5.06
C GLY A 232 8.29 -19.03 -5.13
N LEU A 233 9.01 -18.20 -4.36
CA LEU A 233 9.02 -16.76 -4.56
C LEU A 233 10.00 -16.40 -5.68
N GLU A 234 9.59 -15.47 -6.54
CA GLU A 234 10.39 -14.92 -7.62
C GLU A 234 10.73 -13.45 -7.37
N TRP A 235 9.78 -12.66 -6.87
CA TRP A 235 9.95 -11.25 -6.62
C TRP A 235 9.62 -10.87 -5.17
N ILE A 236 10.45 -10.00 -4.60
CA ILE A 236 10.25 -9.35 -3.31
C ILE A 236 10.37 -7.85 -3.51
N ARG A 237 9.32 -7.11 -3.27
CA ARG A 237 9.26 -5.67 -3.48
C ARG A 237 9.13 -4.92 -2.17
N LEU A 238 9.88 -3.81 -2.04
CA LEU A 238 9.90 -2.98 -0.83
C LEU A 238 9.14 -1.67 -1.05
N LEU A 239 8.11 -1.43 -0.25
CA LEU A 239 7.38 -0.15 -0.21
C LEU A 239 7.61 0.58 1.12
N TYR A 240 7.30 1.88 1.14
CA TYR A 240 7.27 2.74 2.34
C TYR A 240 8.58 2.83 3.13
N ALA A 241 9.69 2.99 2.44
CA ALA A 241 10.98 3.24 3.09
C ALA A 241 11.20 4.75 3.33
N TYR A 242 11.83 5.09 4.45
CA TYR A 242 12.19 6.47 4.77
C TYR A 242 13.67 6.72 4.49
N PRO A 243 14.03 7.81 3.77
CA PRO A 243 15.44 8.08 3.43
C PRO A 243 16.34 8.24 4.66
N GLU A 244 15.79 8.80 5.75
CA GLU A 244 16.54 9.05 6.99
C GLU A 244 16.89 7.78 7.78
N THR A 245 16.15 6.72 7.60
CA THR A 245 16.28 5.46 8.36
C THR A 245 16.71 4.27 7.51
N LEU A 246 16.76 4.42 6.19
CA LEU A 246 17.25 3.40 5.28
C LEU A 246 18.76 3.18 5.50
N THR A 247 19.14 1.97 5.94
CA THR A 247 20.52 1.63 6.32
C THR A 247 21.35 1.14 5.12
N GLU A 248 22.67 1.19 5.24
CA GLU A 248 23.59 0.65 4.22
C GLU A 248 23.46 -0.87 4.10
N GLU A 249 23.20 -1.56 5.22
CA GLU A 249 22.95 -2.99 5.26
C GLU A 249 21.71 -3.37 4.46
N THR A 250 20.64 -2.55 4.54
CA THR A 250 19.43 -2.75 3.73
C THR A 250 19.72 -2.55 2.24
N ILE A 251 20.45 -1.48 1.86
CA ILE A 251 20.85 -1.25 0.47
C ILE A 251 21.70 -2.42 -0.05
N ALA A 252 22.65 -2.90 0.73
CA ALA A 252 23.49 -4.06 0.37
C ALA A 252 22.68 -5.35 0.25
N ALA A 253 21.65 -5.54 1.10
CA ALA A 253 20.75 -6.69 0.99
C ALA A 253 19.90 -6.62 -0.29
N MET A 254 19.35 -5.45 -0.61
CA MET A 254 18.61 -5.24 -1.86
C MET A 254 19.45 -5.56 -3.09
N ALA A 255 20.71 -5.09 -3.12
CA ALA A 255 21.61 -5.30 -4.25
C ALA A 255 22.11 -6.75 -4.39
N SER A 256 22.13 -7.55 -3.30
CA SER A 256 22.70 -8.90 -3.29
C SER A 256 21.66 -10.03 -3.30
N CYS A 257 20.40 -9.74 -3.05
CA CYS A 257 19.31 -10.72 -3.01
C CYS A 257 18.61 -10.75 -4.38
N GLU A 258 18.77 -11.82 -5.13
CA GLU A 258 18.30 -11.96 -6.53
C GLU A 258 16.79 -11.75 -6.69
N LYS A 259 16.01 -12.20 -5.71
CA LYS A 259 14.53 -12.05 -5.72
C LYS A 259 14.07 -10.66 -5.32
N VAL A 260 14.92 -9.87 -4.64
CA VAL A 260 14.56 -8.50 -4.27
C VAL A 260 14.59 -7.63 -5.52
N CYS A 261 13.45 -7.05 -5.85
CA CYS A 261 13.37 -6.13 -6.98
C CYS A 261 14.27 -4.92 -6.74
N HIS A 262 15.01 -4.50 -7.75
CA HIS A 262 15.68 -3.21 -7.74
C HIS A 262 14.63 -2.10 -7.87
N TYR A 263 13.82 -1.99 -6.84
CA TYR A 263 12.72 -1.05 -6.71
C TYR A 263 12.59 -0.61 -5.26
N ILE A 264 12.39 0.67 -5.05
CA ILE A 264 12.10 1.22 -3.72
C ILE A 264 11.06 2.32 -3.81
N ASP A 265 10.02 2.23 -2.97
CA ASP A 265 9.12 3.37 -2.71
C ASP A 265 9.61 4.12 -1.48
N MET A 266 10.02 5.35 -1.69
CA MET A 266 10.65 6.21 -0.68
C MET A 266 9.99 7.59 -0.67
N PRO A 267 8.85 7.77 0.03
CA PRO A 267 8.11 9.02 0.09
C PRO A 267 8.92 10.13 0.75
N ILE A 268 9.48 11.06 -0.03
CA ILE A 268 10.26 12.20 0.49
C ILE A 268 9.39 13.37 0.94
N GLN A 269 8.16 13.45 0.44
CA GLN A 269 7.11 14.42 0.72
C GLN A 269 7.38 15.83 0.16
N HIS A 270 8.58 16.35 0.19
CA HIS A 270 8.98 17.62 -0.41
C HIS A 270 10.48 17.66 -0.73
N GLY A 271 10.87 18.56 -1.63
CA GLY A 271 12.27 18.78 -2.02
C GLY A 271 12.91 20.05 -1.42
N ASN A 272 12.23 20.81 -0.56
CA ASN A 272 12.76 22.00 0.07
C ASN A 272 12.95 21.83 1.57
N ASP A 273 14.12 22.17 2.10
CA ASP A 273 14.49 21.94 3.51
C ASP A 273 13.60 22.69 4.51
N ALA A 274 13.15 23.91 4.18
CA ALA A 274 12.30 24.67 5.07
C ALA A 274 10.89 24.05 5.16
N VAL A 275 10.35 23.56 4.04
CA VAL A 275 9.07 22.86 4.00
C VAL A 275 9.18 21.52 4.72
N LEU A 276 10.22 20.73 4.46
CA LEU A 276 10.47 19.46 5.16
C LEU A 276 10.54 19.64 6.69
N LYS A 277 11.17 20.72 7.13
CA LYS A 277 11.22 21.06 8.55
C LYS A 277 9.83 21.40 9.12
N ARG A 278 8.99 22.16 8.38
CA ARG A 278 7.60 22.44 8.79
C ARG A 278 6.75 21.17 8.79
N MET A 279 6.99 20.25 7.86
CA MET A 279 6.36 18.93 7.80
C MET A 279 6.80 18.00 8.95
N GLY A 280 7.78 18.39 9.78
CA GLY A 280 8.32 17.54 10.83
C GLY A 280 9.18 16.37 10.30
N ARG A 281 9.67 16.48 9.06
CA ARG A 281 10.57 15.48 8.45
C ARG A 281 12.00 15.69 8.97
N LYS A 282 12.70 14.58 9.13
CA LYS A 282 14.12 14.55 9.55
C LYS A 282 15.07 14.53 8.36
N SER A 283 14.55 14.41 7.15
CA SER A 283 15.30 14.46 5.90
C SER A 283 15.64 15.88 5.47
N SER A 284 16.60 16.00 4.58
CA SER A 284 17.00 17.23 3.90
C SER A 284 17.28 16.93 2.43
N GLN A 285 17.32 17.96 1.58
CA GLN A 285 17.73 17.81 0.18
C GLN A 285 19.07 17.06 0.04
N THR A 286 20.04 17.42 0.88
CA THR A 286 21.35 16.79 0.86
C THR A 286 21.26 15.31 1.18
N LEU A 287 20.57 14.93 2.25
CA LEU A 287 20.38 13.53 2.64
C LEU A 287 19.65 12.74 1.55
N ILE A 288 18.61 13.30 0.95
CA ILE A 288 17.86 12.65 -0.13
C ILE A 288 18.78 12.41 -1.34
N ARG A 289 19.56 13.43 -1.77
CA ARG A 289 20.54 13.27 -2.86
C ARG A 289 21.55 12.16 -2.56
N GLU A 290 22.11 12.14 -1.36
CA GLU A 290 23.07 11.12 -0.94
C GLU A 290 22.46 9.71 -0.98
N LYS A 291 21.24 9.54 -0.47
CA LYS A 291 20.54 8.24 -0.48
C LYS A 291 20.27 7.76 -1.89
N VAL A 292 19.71 8.61 -2.74
CA VAL A 292 19.44 8.28 -4.14
C VAL A 292 20.74 7.94 -4.88
N ALA A 293 21.81 8.71 -4.68
CA ALA A 293 23.10 8.43 -5.28
C ALA A 293 23.67 7.07 -4.84
N ARG A 294 23.55 6.71 -3.55
CA ARG A 294 23.97 5.42 -3.02
C ARG A 294 23.15 4.26 -3.56
N LEU A 295 21.82 4.41 -3.63
CA LEU A 295 20.94 3.41 -4.23
C LEU A 295 21.30 3.15 -5.68
N ARG A 296 21.48 4.21 -6.49
CA ARG A 296 21.88 4.10 -7.91
C ARG A 296 23.31 3.57 -8.12
N ALA A 297 24.22 3.83 -7.17
CA ALA A 297 25.56 3.26 -7.21
C ALA A 297 25.58 1.77 -6.90
N ALA A 298 24.74 1.30 -5.96
CA ALA A 298 24.64 -0.10 -5.61
C ALA A 298 23.82 -0.91 -6.64
N MET A 299 22.80 -0.28 -7.21
CA MET A 299 21.87 -0.88 -8.18
C MET A 299 21.62 0.12 -9.32
N PRO A 300 22.44 0.09 -10.40
CA PRO A 300 22.34 1.08 -11.50
C PRO A 300 21.00 1.09 -12.24
N ASP A 301 20.25 0.01 -12.18
CA ASP A 301 18.94 -0.22 -12.80
C ASP A 301 17.75 0.03 -11.84
N ILE A 302 18.01 0.49 -10.60
CA ILE A 302 16.96 0.68 -9.61
C ILE A 302 15.89 1.67 -10.09
N ALA A 303 14.62 1.28 -9.93
CA ALA A 303 13.49 2.18 -10.04
C ALA A 303 13.19 2.79 -8.66
N ILE A 304 13.25 4.11 -8.58
CA ILE A 304 12.95 4.86 -7.36
C ILE A 304 11.59 5.53 -7.51
N ARG A 305 10.63 5.08 -6.70
CA ARG A 305 9.32 5.71 -6.55
C ARG A 305 9.35 6.66 -5.39
N THR A 306 8.65 7.78 -5.51
CA THR A 306 8.49 8.75 -4.44
C THR A 306 7.10 9.38 -4.44
N THR A 307 6.77 10.03 -3.33
CA THR A 307 5.54 10.79 -3.15
C THR A 307 5.88 12.18 -2.66
N LEU A 308 5.17 13.19 -3.20
CA LEU A 308 5.27 14.59 -2.81
C LEU A 308 3.92 15.11 -2.33
N ILE A 309 3.96 16.09 -1.44
CA ILE A 309 2.82 16.90 -1.02
C ILE A 309 3.13 18.35 -1.39
N VAL A 310 2.25 18.98 -2.16
CA VAL A 310 2.33 20.39 -2.56
C VAL A 310 1.25 21.22 -1.87
N GLY A 311 1.46 22.55 -1.79
CA GLY A 311 0.53 23.43 -1.11
C GLY A 311 0.50 23.25 0.40
N PHE A 312 1.60 22.81 0.99
CA PHE A 312 1.74 22.72 2.44
C PHE A 312 1.64 24.10 3.09
N PRO A 313 1.04 24.26 4.30
CA PRO A 313 0.89 25.57 4.94
C PRO A 313 2.17 26.40 4.93
N GLY A 314 2.06 27.62 4.41
CA GLY A 314 3.17 28.57 4.29
C GLY A 314 4.19 28.25 3.19
N GLU A 315 3.90 27.30 2.27
CA GLU A 315 4.76 27.06 1.11
C GLU A 315 4.75 28.25 0.15
N THR A 316 5.92 28.90 0.00
CA THR A 316 6.08 30.06 -0.86
C THR A 316 6.35 29.68 -2.32
N GLU A 317 6.23 30.67 -3.24
CA GLU A 317 6.57 30.45 -4.65
C GLU A 317 8.06 30.08 -4.85
N GLU A 318 8.96 30.62 -4.03
CA GLU A 318 10.38 30.28 -4.08
C GLU A 318 10.63 28.84 -3.64
N GLU A 319 9.96 28.39 -2.57
CA GLU A 319 10.05 27.01 -2.08
C GLU A 319 9.47 26.02 -3.10
N PHE A 320 8.37 26.39 -3.76
CA PHE A 320 7.78 25.59 -4.83
C PHE A 320 8.69 25.52 -6.08
N ALA A 321 9.26 26.67 -6.52
CA ALA A 321 10.24 26.69 -7.63
C ALA A 321 11.48 25.83 -7.31
N ASN A 322 11.92 25.82 -6.06
CA ASN A 322 12.98 24.91 -5.61
C ASN A 322 12.57 23.44 -5.70
N LEU A 323 11.33 23.09 -5.36
CA LEU A 323 10.79 21.74 -5.52
C LEU A 323 10.80 21.32 -7.00
N GLN A 324 10.34 22.17 -7.92
CA GLN A 324 10.36 21.88 -9.36
C GLN A 324 11.78 21.56 -9.84
N SER A 325 12.75 22.39 -9.47
CA SER A 325 14.16 22.19 -9.82
C SER A 325 14.72 20.89 -9.23
N PHE A 326 14.33 20.56 -8.01
CA PHE A 326 14.74 19.32 -7.35
C PHE A 326 14.19 18.07 -8.04
N VAL A 327 12.92 18.07 -8.45
CA VAL A 327 12.32 16.95 -9.22
C VAL A 327 13.04 16.76 -10.56
N GLN A 328 13.32 17.85 -11.27
CA GLN A 328 14.08 17.82 -12.55
C GLN A 328 15.50 17.28 -12.39
N GLU A 329 16.17 17.59 -11.28
CA GLU A 329 17.49 17.08 -10.93
C GLU A 329 17.47 15.60 -10.60
N MET A 330 16.56 15.20 -9.70
CA MET A 330 16.54 13.86 -9.12
C MET A 330 16.07 12.79 -10.09
N LYS A 331 15.16 13.12 -11.02
CA LYS A 331 14.61 12.23 -12.05
C LYS A 331 14.17 10.90 -11.46
N PHE A 332 13.19 10.98 -10.56
CA PHE A 332 12.56 9.78 -10.01
C PHE A 332 11.85 8.98 -11.10
N ASP A 333 11.93 7.66 -11.02
CA ASP A 333 11.32 6.75 -12.01
C ASP A 333 9.79 6.80 -11.94
N ARG A 334 9.27 6.83 -10.72
CA ARG A 334 7.83 6.96 -10.43
C ARG A 334 7.63 8.06 -9.38
N LEU A 335 6.64 8.92 -9.58
CA LEU A 335 6.36 9.99 -8.65
C LEU A 335 4.86 10.28 -8.62
N GLY A 336 4.27 10.25 -7.42
CA GLY A 336 2.93 10.71 -7.16
C GLY A 336 2.93 12.04 -6.43
N VAL A 337 2.01 12.95 -6.79
CA VAL A 337 1.86 14.26 -6.14
C VAL A 337 0.46 14.37 -5.57
N PHE A 338 0.38 14.74 -4.30
CA PHE A 338 -0.87 15.03 -3.62
C PHE A 338 -0.94 16.49 -3.22
N SER A 339 -2.11 17.08 -3.36
CA SER A 339 -2.44 18.33 -2.69
C SER A 339 -2.48 18.11 -1.19
N TYR A 340 -1.97 19.04 -0.41
CA TYR A 340 -2.07 18.96 1.04
C TYR A 340 -3.53 18.93 1.49
N SER A 341 -3.92 17.90 2.21
CA SER A 341 -5.23 17.76 2.85
C SER A 341 -5.17 18.23 4.30
N GLN A 342 -6.06 19.15 4.68
CA GLN A 342 -6.14 19.70 6.03
C GLN A 342 -6.90 18.74 6.95
N GLU A 343 -6.17 17.82 7.60
CA GLU A 343 -6.75 16.78 8.44
C GLU A 343 -6.91 17.22 9.90
N GLU A 344 -8.12 17.10 10.42
CA GLU A 344 -8.44 17.42 11.81
C GLU A 344 -7.53 16.70 12.81
N GLY A 345 -7.09 17.40 13.86
CA GLY A 345 -6.21 16.86 14.90
C GLY A 345 -4.74 16.77 14.50
N THR A 346 -4.35 17.28 13.32
CA THR A 346 -2.95 17.39 12.90
C THR A 346 -2.39 18.78 13.20
N VAL A 347 -1.09 18.84 13.49
CA VAL A 347 -0.40 20.13 13.72
C VAL A 347 -0.49 21.02 12.49
N ALA A 348 -0.37 20.46 11.29
CA ALA A 348 -0.43 21.21 10.05
C ALA A 348 -1.81 21.84 9.77
N ALA A 349 -2.89 21.23 10.27
CA ALA A 349 -4.23 21.78 10.10
C ALA A 349 -4.43 23.10 10.85
N GLU A 350 -3.68 23.31 11.94
CA GLU A 350 -3.74 24.50 12.78
C GLU A 350 -2.67 25.56 12.40
N MET A 351 -1.82 25.26 11.43
CA MET A 351 -0.82 26.23 10.95
C MET A 351 -1.50 27.40 10.24
N GLU A 352 -0.93 28.60 10.44
CA GLU A 352 -1.30 29.77 9.68
C GLU A 352 -0.86 29.65 8.21
N ASN A 353 -1.37 30.53 7.35
CA ASN A 353 -1.04 30.59 5.92
C ASN A 353 -1.38 29.30 5.15
N GLN A 354 -2.57 28.77 5.39
CA GLN A 354 -3.15 27.69 4.56
C GLN A 354 -3.20 28.14 3.09
N ILE A 355 -2.80 27.26 2.19
CA ILE A 355 -2.77 27.54 0.75
C ILE A 355 -4.16 27.27 0.16
N PRO A 356 -4.69 28.16 -0.71
CA PRO A 356 -5.95 27.93 -1.41
C PRO A 356 -5.93 26.64 -2.24
N GLU A 357 -7.08 25.97 -2.34
CA GLU A 357 -7.18 24.68 -3.04
C GLU A 357 -6.77 24.78 -4.52
N GLU A 358 -7.23 25.82 -5.20
CA GLU A 358 -6.85 26.11 -6.59
C GLU A 358 -5.32 26.18 -6.79
N THR A 359 -4.61 26.82 -5.86
CA THR A 359 -3.14 26.90 -5.90
C THR A 359 -2.48 25.53 -5.65
N LYS A 360 -3.05 24.71 -4.77
CA LYS A 360 -2.55 23.34 -4.53
C LYS A 360 -2.70 22.48 -5.76
N GLU A 361 -3.86 22.52 -6.41
CA GLU A 361 -4.15 21.80 -7.65
C GLU A 361 -3.23 22.24 -8.78
N GLU A 362 -3.05 23.55 -8.97
CA GLU A 362 -2.11 24.10 -9.96
C GLU A 362 -0.68 23.59 -9.72
N ARG A 363 -0.20 23.63 -8.47
CA ARG A 363 1.14 23.11 -8.12
C ARG A 363 1.27 21.63 -8.34
N ARG A 364 0.24 20.83 -8.03
CA ARG A 364 0.19 19.39 -8.30
C ARG A 364 0.34 19.13 -9.80
N ASP A 365 -0.44 19.80 -10.62
CA ASP A 365 -0.45 19.60 -12.06
C ASP A 365 0.90 19.99 -12.70
N ILE A 366 1.51 21.08 -12.26
CA ILE A 366 2.85 21.49 -12.71
C ILE A 366 3.90 20.41 -12.41
N ILE A 367 3.91 19.86 -11.20
CA ILE A 367 4.89 18.80 -10.86
C ILE A 367 4.60 17.51 -11.64
N MET A 368 3.32 17.17 -11.83
CA MET A 368 2.93 16.00 -12.63
C MET A 368 3.34 16.13 -14.10
N ASP A 369 3.25 17.32 -14.70
CA ASP A 369 3.72 17.59 -16.06
C ASP A 369 5.25 17.45 -16.18
N ILE A 370 5.99 17.95 -15.18
CA ILE A 370 7.44 17.74 -15.10
C ILE A 370 7.77 16.24 -15.04
N GLN A 371 7.09 15.52 -14.15
CA GLN A 371 7.32 14.09 -13.96
C GLN A 371 6.92 13.27 -15.19
N LYS A 372 5.84 13.61 -15.87
CA LYS A 372 5.43 12.97 -17.13
C LYS A 372 6.56 12.98 -18.15
N SER A 373 7.20 14.14 -18.32
CA SER A 373 8.35 14.29 -19.24
C SER A 373 9.55 13.44 -18.81
N ILE A 374 9.82 13.33 -17.50
CA ILE A 374 10.88 12.51 -16.95
C ILE A 374 10.57 11.03 -17.15
N ALA A 375 9.35 10.59 -16.84
CA ALA A 375 8.93 9.21 -16.98
C ALA A 375 9.00 8.73 -18.43
N ALA A 376 8.47 9.52 -19.38
CA ALA A 376 8.57 9.21 -20.81
C ALA A 376 10.04 9.03 -21.26
N ALA A 377 10.93 9.94 -20.85
CA ALA A 377 12.36 9.84 -21.19
C ALA A 377 13.07 8.63 -20.54
N LEU A 378 12.57 8.13 -19.41
CA LEU A 378 13.07 6.92 -18.76
C LEU A 378 12.50 5.66 -19.42
N CYS A 379 11.20 5.64 -19.77
CA CYS A 379 10.59 4.56 -20.53
C CYS A 379 11.25 4.37 -21.90
N GLU A 380 11.57 5.46 -22.60
CA GLU A 380 12.26 5.40 -23.89
C GLU A 380 13.64 4.69 -23.83
N LYS A 381 14.33 4.75 -22.69
CA LYS A 381 15.59 4.03 -22.47
C LYS A 381 15.44 2.51 -22.36
N GLU A 382 14.23 2.04 -22.13
CA GLU A 382 13.93 0.61 -22.07
C GLU A 382 13.69 0.02 -23.48
N VAL A 383 13.42 0.85 -24.48
CA VAL A 383 13.22 0.41 -25.87
C VAL A 383 14.45 -0.33 -26.40
N GLY A 384 14.23 -1.49 -26.97
CA GLY A 384 15.25 -2.40 -27.48
C GLY A 384 15.83 -3.36 -26.44
N LYS A 385 15.57 -3.15 -25.14
CA LYS A 385 15.96 -4.09 -24.08
C LYS A 385 15.06 -5.33 -24.06
N VAL A 386 15.57 -6.37 -23.45
CA VAL A 386 14.84 -7.60 -23.14
C VAL A 386 14.62 -7.63 -21.64
N LEU A 387 13.34 -7.67 -21.23
CA LEU A 387 12.93 -7.60 -19.83
C LEU A 387 12.12 -8.84 -19.44
N GLU A 388 12.24 -9.24 -18.19
CA GLU A 388 11.32 -10.20 -17.56
C GLU A 388 10.02 -9.49 -17.18
N VAL A 389 8.90 -10.06 -17.57
CA VAL A 389 7.54 -9.51 -17.34
C VAL A 389 6.68 -10.55 -16.67
N LEU A 390 6.07 -10.18 -15.55
CA LEU A 390 5.01 -10.94 -14.88
C LEU A 390 3.68 -10.57 -15.51
N ILE A 391 3.01 -11.54 -16.12
CA ILE A 391 1.70 -11.36 -16.76
C ILE A 391 0.61 -11.23 -15.69
N GLU A 392 -0.22 -10.20 -15.81
CA GLU A 392 -1.33 -9.93 -14.91
C GLU A 392 -2.69 -10.26 -15.50
N GLY A 393 -2.82 -10.14 -16.84
CA GLY A 393 -4.09 -10.43 -17.52
C GLY A 393 -3.98 -10.29 -19.03
N LYS A 394 -5.14 -10.45 -19.68
CA LYS A 394 -5.31 -10.29 -21.13
C LYS A 394 -6.31 -9.18 -21.41
N LEU A 395 -6.01 -8.33 -22.41
CA LEU A 395 -6.98 -7.35 -22.87
C LEU A 395 -8.14 -8.06 -23.61
N PRO A 396 -9.39 -7.64 -23.35
CA PRO A 396 -10.55 -8.20 -24.05
C PRO A 396 -10.40 -8.06 -25.57
N GLU A 397 -10.72 -9.14 -26.32
CA GLU A 397 -10.81 -9.16 -27.78
C GLU A 397 -9.48 -8.97 -28.55
N GLU A 398 -8.32 -8.92 -27.86
CA GLU A 398 -7.00 -8.77 -28.46
C GLU A 398 -6.04 -9.89 -28.02
N ASN A 399 -5.00 -10.17 -28.86
CA ASN A 399 -3.89 -11.02 -28.44
C ASN A 399 -2.79 -10.19 -27.76
N ILE A 400 -3.21 -9.30 -26.87
CA ILE A 400 -2.35 -8.44 -26.08
C ILE A 400 -2.59 -8.76 -24.60
N PHE A 401 -1.50 -8.99 -23.89
CA PHE A 401 -1.49 -9.24 -22.46
C PHE A 401 -0.96 -8.00 -21.76
N CYS A 402 -1.37 -7.79 -20.53
CA CYS A 402 -0.77 -6.78 -19.65
C CYS A 402 0.03 -7.46 -18.55
N GLY A 403 1.14 -6.84 -18.20
CA GLY A 403 2.03 -7.33 -17.16
C GLY A 403 2.87 -6.22 -16.57
N ARG A 404 3.78 -6.57 -15.68
CA ARG A 404 4.70 -5.64 -15.01
C ARG A 404 6.14 -6.16 -15.06
N THR A 405 7.08 -5.23 -14.99
CA THR A 405 8.49 -5.56 -14.75
C THR A 405 8.83 -5.48 -13.26
N ARG A 406 10.07 -5.85 -12.92
CA ARG A 406 10.64 -5.61 -11.58
C ARG A 406 10.65 -4.12 -11.18
N ARG A 407 10.48 -3.21 -12.13
CA ARG A 407 10.50 -1.76 -11.95
C ARG A 407 9.14 -1.17 -11.61
N ASP A 408 8.07 -1.99 -11.53
CA ASP A 408 6.69 -1.54 -11.40
C ASP A 408 5.96 -2.29 -10.28
N ALA A 409 5.42 -1.55 -9.31
CA ALA A 409 4.61 -2.10 -8.24
C ALA A 409 3.18 -2.41 -8.73
N PRO A 410 2.54 -3.48 -8.21
CA PRO A 410 1.18 -3.85 -8.60
C PRO A 410 0.19 -2.73 -8.27
N GLU A 411 -0.78 -2.53 -9.17
CA GLU A 411 -1.91 -1.60 -9.00
C GLU A 411 -1.55 -0.10 -8.94
N ILE A 412 -0.24 0.28 -8.96
CA ILE A 412 0.18 1.67 -8.72
C ILE A 412 1.04 2.24 -9.86
N ASP A 413 1.92 1.43 -10.47
CA ASP A 413 2.87 1.90 -11.48
C ASP A 413 2.45 1.51 -12.91
N GLY A 414 3.33 1.72 -13.89
CA GLY A 414 3.08 1.45 -15.29
C GLY A 414 2.98 -0.04 -15.64
N LEU A 415 2.45 -0.30 -16.82
CA LEU A 415 2.24 -1.63 -17.38
C LEU A 415 3.15 -1.90 -18.58
N VAL A 416 3.33 -3.18 -18.89
CA VAL A 416 3.88 -3.64 -20.16
C VAL A 416 2.78 -4.31 -20.94
N PHE A 417 2.49 -3.81 -22.14
CA PHE A 417 1.58 -4.45 -23.09
C PHE A 417 2.38 -5.42 -23.94
N VAL A 418 2.04 -6.70 -23.85
CA VAL A 418 2.80 -7.81 -24.42
C VAL A 418 2.03 -8.47 -25.55
N SER A 419 2.61 -8.48 -26.75
CA SER A 419 2.08 -9.28 -27.86
C SER A 419 2.68 -10.69 -27.78
N SER A 420 1.84 -11.70 -27.92
CA SER A 420 2.24 -13.12 -27.91
C SER A 420 1.47 -13.93 -28.94
N GLU A 421 2.16 -14.89 -29.60
CA GLU A 421 1.50 -15.89 -30.44
C GLU A 421 0.89 -17.04 -29.60
N GLU A 422 1.41 -17.24 -28.40
CA GLU A 422 0.93 -18.24 -27.44
C GLU A 422 -0.01 -17.62 -26.42
N GLU A 423 -0.91 -18.42 -25.88
CA GLU A 423 -1.77 -18.00 -24.77
C GLU A 423 -0.94 -17.91 -23.48
N LEU A 424 -1.01 -16.78 -22.78
CA LEU A 424 -0.34 -16.54 -21.51
C LEU A 424 -1.38 -16.47 -20.39
N TYR A 425 -0.95 -16.89 -19.20
CA TYR A 425 -1.82 -16.91 -18.03
C TYR A 425 -1.33 -15.91 -16.97
N SER A 426 -2.26 -15.36 -16.20
CA SER A 426 -1.93 -14.50 -15.06
C SER A 426 -0.99 -15.22 -14.09
N GLY A 427 0.12 -14.59 -13.76
CA GLY A 427 1.19 -15.19 -12.96
C GLY A 427 2.33 -15.81 -13.76
N ASP A 428 2.26 -15.87 -15.11
CA ASP A 428 3.38 -16.32 -15.93
C ASP A 428 4.48 -15.27 -15.97
N PHE A 429 5.74 -15.73 -15.93
CA PHE A 429 6.90 -14.93 -16.24
C PHE A 429 7.32 -15.17 -17.67
N VAL A 430 7.44 -14.11 -18.45
CA VAL A 430 7.85 -14.16 -19.85
C VAL A 430 8.96 -13.18 -20.14
N THR A 431 9.78 -13.52 -21.12
CA THR A 431 10.83 -12.64 -21.63
C THR A 431 10.26 -11.80 -22.76
N VAL A 432 10.34 -10.47 -22.64
CA VAL A 432 9.74 -9.52 -23.58
C VAL A 432 10.80 -8.57 -24.11
N LYS A 433 10.88 -8.44 -25.43
CA LYS A 433 11.69 -7.40 -26.10
C LYS A 433 10.83 -6.15 -26.23
N ILE A 434 11.23 -5.09 -25.58
CA ILE A 434 10.52 -3.79 -25.62
C ILE A 434 10.72 -3.16 -26.99
N ARG A 435 9.60 -2.78 -27.62
CA ARG A 435 9.53 -2.21 -28.96
C ARG A 435 9.22 -0.72 -28.94
N GLU A 436 8.31 -0.33 -28.06
CA GLU A 436 7.80 1.04 -27.95
C GLU A 436 7.64 1.43 -26.50
N ALA A 437 7.69 2.73 -26.22
CA ALA A 437 7.44 3.32 -24.90
C ALA A 437 6.35 4.39 -25.00
N GLY A 438 5.45 4.40 -24.02
CA GLY A 438 4.52 5.50 -23.75
C GLY A 438 5.08 6.46 -22.70
N ASP A 439 4.19 7.28 -22.13
CA ASP A 439 4.57 8.21 -21.05
C ASP A 439 4.96 7.46 -19.77
N TYR A 440 4.29 6.33 -19.48
CA TYR A 440 4.49 5.51 -18.29
C TYR A 440 4.59 4.01 -18.59
N ASP A 441 4.05 3.56 -19.72
CA ASP A 441 3.87 2.17 -20.08
C ASP A 441 4.85 1.77 -21.19
N LEU A 442 5.06 0.46 -21.31
CA LEU A 442 5.91 -0.14 -22.35
C LEU A 442 5.09 -1.07 -23.24
N MET A 443 5.56 -1.27 -24.48
CA MET A 443 5.02 -2.29 -25.39
C MET A 443 6.14 -3.17 -25.93
N GLY A 444 5.86 -4.47 -26.03
CA GLY A 444 6.85 -5.41 -26.54
C GLY A 444 6.27 -6.74 -27.00
N ASP A 445 7.15 -7.57 -27.51
CA ASP A 445 6.83 -8.89 -28.04
C ASP A 445 7.55 -9.98 -27.24
N VAL A 446 6.90 -11.11 -26.98
CA VAL A 446 7.52 -12.26 -26.33
C VAL A 446 8.68 -12.77 -27.17
N VAL A 447 9.81 -13.06 -26.54
CA VAL A 447 11.00 -13.64 -27.15
C VAL A 447 11.11 -15.11 -26.70
N TYR A 448 10.84 -16.03 -27.60
CA TYR A 448 10.92 -17.45 -27.31
C TYR A 448 12.36 -17.96 -27.38
N GLY A 449 12.73 -18.83 -26.44
CA GLY A 449 14.04 -19.47 -26.40
C GLY A 449 15.20 -18.54 -25.98
N TYR A 450 14.89 -17.40 -25.35
CA TYR A 450 15.88 -16.50 -24.78
C TYR A 450 16.19 -16.93 -23.33
N GLU A 451 17.45 -17.26 -23.05
CA GLU A 451 17.94 -17.43 -21.69
C GLU A 451 18.70 -16.16 -21.30
N PHE A 452 18.38 -15.57 -20.15
CA PHE A 452 19.20 -14.49 -19.60
C PHE A 452 20.59 -15.07 -19.29
N SER A 453 21.62 -14.55 -19.94
CA SER A 453 23.01 -14.90 -19.59
C SER A 453 23.29 -14.38 -18.17
N GLU A 454 23.63 -15.28 -17.25
CA GLU A 454 24.06 -15.00 -15.89
C GLU A 454 25.18 -13.93 -15.80
#